data_2ca57c57364b20c73803a102dadbfa9c
#
_entry.id   2ca57c57364b20c73803a102dadbfa9c
#
_cell.length_a   1.000
_cell.length_b   1.000
_cell.length_c   1.000
_cell.angle_alpha   90.00
_cell.angle_beta   90.00
_cell.angle_gamma   90.00
#
_symmetry.space_group_name_H-M   'P 1'
#
loop_
_entity.id
_entity.type
_entity.pdbx_description
1 polymer ?
#
loop_
_entity_poly.entity_id
_entity_poly.type
_entity_poly.pdbx_seq_one_letter_code
_entity_poly.pdbx_strand_id
1 'polypeptide(L)'
;IKNSFQKLDGSKMYVTLEPCNHYGKTPPCTNSIIRSGISELIFSMEDIDKRVKGKSLRILTNRKIKVKKGLLKESAKNLYESYIKNKTKKLPYITAKIAVSKNNLIYSKGSNRITNKSSDKITHYLRYKNDSIMISSKTLNIDNPKLNCRLKGYEKFSPKRIILDKDLKIKFKSFIFKSAKKGNTVLFHNSQDITKIKVLR
;
A
#
# COMPACT_ATOMS: atom_id res chain seq x y z
N ILE A 1 9.98 19.23 -9.24
CA ILE A 1 10.10 20.70 -9.18
C ILE A 1 11.26 21.10 -8.28
N LYS A 2 11.25 20.78 -6.96
CA LYS A 2 12.32 21.21 -6.03
C LYS A 2 13.74 20.75 -6.39
N ASN A 3 13.87 19.62 -7.05
CA ASN A 3 15.16 19.00 -7.41
C ASN A 3 15.49 19.19 -8.90
N SER A 4 14.81 20.08 -9.61
CA SER A 4 15.16 20.41 -11.00
C SER A 4 16.39 21.29 -11.03
N PHE A 5 17.39 20.89 -11.79
CA PHE A 5 18.60 21.70 -12.08
C PHE A 5 18.40 22.68 -13.23
N GLN A 6 17.26 22.61 -13.92
CA GLN A 6 16.91 23.46 -15.07
C GLN A 6 15.75 24.39 -14.72
N LYS A 7 15.71 25.56 -15.41
CA LYS A 7 14.53 26.42 -15.38
C LYS A 7 13.34 25.67 -15.97
N LEU A 8 12.18 25.78 -15.33
CA LEU A 8 10.95 25.09 -15.72
C LEU A 8 9.99 26.01 -16.50
N ASP A 9 10.41 27.26 -16.74
CA ASP A 9 9.58 28.24 -17.47
C ASP A 9 9.17 27.69 -18.83
N GLY A 10 7.91 27.79 -19.15
CA GLY A 10 7.33 27.31 -20.41
C GLY A 10 7.22 25.79 -20.54
N SER A 11 7.72 25.00 -19.57
CA SER A 11 7.70 23.54 -19.65
C SER A 11 6.31 22.94 -19.48
N LYS A 12 6.17 21.65 -19.85
CA LYS A 12 4.97 20.84 -19.61
C LYS A 12 5.19 19.87 -18.48
N MET A 13 4.19 19.69 -17.64
CA MET A 13 4.20 18.73 -16.54
C MET A 13 3.13 17.65 -16.72
N TYR A 14 3.52 16.39 -16.55
CA TYR A 14 2.64 15.24 -16.60
C TYR A 14 2.54 14.63 -15.22
N VAL A 15 1.33 14.38 -14.73
CA VAL A 15 1.07 13.73 -13.46
C VAL A 15 -0.11 12.76 -13.57
N THR A 16 -0.14 11.77 -12.73
CA THR A 16 -1.17 10.72 -12.79
C THR A 16 -2.48 11.13 -12.11
N LEU A 17 -2.41 11.99 -11.09
CA LEU A 17 -3.57 12.44 -10.32
C LEU A 17 -3.64 13.97 -10.31
N GLU A 18 -4.85 14.52 -10.24
CA GLU A 18 -5.06 15.96 -10.06
C GLU A 18 -4.25 16.48 -8.86
N PRO A 19 -3.43 17.54 -9.04
CA PRO A 19 -2.62 18.09 -7.96
C PRO A 19 -3.49 18.60 -6.81
N CYS A 20 -3.04 18.42 -5.58
CA CYS A 20 -3.77 18.93 -4.42
C CYS A 20 -3.71 20.46 -4.32
N ASN A 21 -4.78 21.04 -3.77
CA ASN A 21 -4.97 22.47 -3.58
C ASN A 21 -5.19 22.88 -2.12
N HIS A 22 -4.92 21.95 -1.20
CA HIS A 22 -5.09 22.18 0.24
C HIS A 22 -3.82 21.78 0.99
N TYR A 23 -3.66 22.31 2.19
CA TYR A 23 -2.61 21.90 3.12
C TYR A 23 -2.92 20.52 3.69
N GLY A 24 -1.97 19.61 3.59
CA GLY A 24 -1.97 18.31 4.23
C GLY A 24 -0.71 18.19 5.09
N LYS A 25 0.03 17.07 4.98
CA LYS A 25 1.36 16.94 5.55
C LYS A 25 2.38 17.85 4.87
N THR A 26 2.09 18.30 3.65
CA THR A 26 2.89 19.21 2.83
C THR A 26 2.01 20.33 2.28
N PRO A 27 2.60 21.45 1.85
CA PRO A 27 1.87 22.52 1.16
C PRO A 27 1.22 22.03 -0.13
N PRO A 28 0.19 22.76 -0.64
CA PRO A 28 -0.51 22.43 -1.88
C PRO A 28 0.43 22.29 -3.08
N CYS A 29 0.27 21.22 -3.86
CA CYS A 29 1.03 21.03 -5.09
C CYS A 29 0.77 22.13 -6.12
N THR A 30 -0.45 22.67 -6.17
CA THR A 30 -0.81 23.80 -7.03
C THR A 30 0.09 25.01 -6.80
N ASN A 31 0.45 25.32 -5.56
CA ASN A 31 1.35 26.45 -5.25
C ASN A 31 2.75 26.25 -5.84
N SER A 32 3.28 25.03 -5.75
CA SER A 32 4.59 24.69 -6.32
C SER A 32 4.57 24.75 -7.86
N ILE A 33 3.47 24.32 -8.49
CA ILE A 33 3.29 24.39 -9.94
C ILE A 33 3.24 25.84 -10.41
N ILE A 34 2.46 26.70 -9.74
CA ILE A 34 2.34 28.12 -10.08
C ILE A 34 3.70 28.83 -9.99
N ARG A 35 4.48 28.55 -8.93
CA ARG A 35 5.80 29.18 -8.71
C ARG A 35 6.88 28.68 -9.64
N SER A 36 6.69 27.54 -10.30
CA SER A 36 7.72 26.91 -11.13
C SER A 36 7.79 27.43 -12.57
N GLY A 37 6.86 28.29 -13.02
CA GLY A 37 6.81 28.78 -14.38
C GLY A 37 6.32 27.76 -15.42
N ILE A 38 5.80 26.60 -14.97
CA ILE A 38 5.23 25.58 -15.87
C ILE A 38 4.05 26.18 -16.65
N SER A 39 4.05 26.02 -17.98
CA SER A 39 3.02 26.58 -18.88
C SER A 39 1.83 25.64 -19.10
N GLU A 40 2.06 24.33 -19.03
CA GLU A 40 1.02 23.33 -19.27
C GLU A 40 1.09 22.17 -18.26
N LEU A 41 -0.05 21.82 -17.68
CA LEU A 41 -0.22 20.66 -16.83
C LEU A 41 -1.15 19.64 -17.49
N ILE A 42 -0.70 18.39 -17.57
CA ILE A 42 -1.50 17.27 -18.06
C ILE A 42 -1.66 16.25 -16.92
N PHE A 43 -2.90 15.95 -16.50
CA PHE A 43 -3.14 14.91 -15.50
C PHE A 43 -4.08 13.82 -16.00
N SER A 44 -3.88 12.58 -15.52
CA SER A 44 -4.63 11.43 -16.01
C SER A 44 -6.05 11.38 -15.47
N MET A 45 -6.24 11.60 -14.16
CA MET A 45 -7.57 11.54 -13.55
C MET A 45 -7.77 12.63 -12.50
N GLU A 46 -9.01 13.05 -12.33
CA GLU A 46 -9.42 13.92 -11.24
C GLU A 46 -9.29 13.20 -9.90
N ASP A 47 -8.92 13.93 -8.85
CA ASP A 47 -8.94 13.37 -7.51
C ASP A 47 -10.40 13.14 -7.07
N ILE A 48 -10.63 12.02 -6.43
CA ILE A 48 -11.95 11.67 -5.84
C ILE A 48 -12.18 12.38 -4.50
N ASP A 49 -11.13 12.93 -3.88
CA ASP A 49 -11.26 13.71 -2.65
C ASP A 49 -12.01 15.02 -2.95
N LYS A 50 -13.18 15.20 -2.33
CA LYS A 50 -14.04 16.40 -2.50
C LYS A 50 -13.33 17.72 -2.23
N ARG A 51 -12.22 17.71 -1.48
CA ARG A 51 -11.40 18.90 -1.23
C ARG A 51 -10.63 19.36 -2.46
N VAL A 52 -10.31 18.41 -3.37
CA VAL A 52 -9.47 18.61 -4.55
C VAL A 52 -10.29 18.63 -5.84
N LYS A 53 -11.19 17.69 -6.00
CA LYS A 53 -11.93 17.38 -7.23
C LYS A 53 -12.33 18.61 -8.05
N GLY A 54 -11.71 18.79 -9.20
CA GLY A 54 -11.99 19.87 -10.16
C GLY A 54 -11.51 21.27 -9.73
N LYS A 55 -11.08 21.45 -8.47
CA LYS A 55 -10.69 22.77 -7.95
C LYS A 55 -9.31 23.19 -8.44
N SER A 56 -8.38 22.24 -8.53
CA SER A 56 -7.02 22.52 -8.97
C SER A 56 -6.96 22.94 -10.43
N LEU A 57 -7.79 22.32 -11.27
CA LEU A 57 -7.96 22.75 -12.65
C LEU A 57 -8.31 24.24 -12.72
N ARG A 58 -9.35 24.67 -11.99
CA ARG A 58 -9.79 26.06 -11.96
C ARG A 58 -8.69 27.00 -11.44
N ILE A 59 -8.02 26.64 -10.35
CA ILE A 59 -6.94 27.45 -9.75
C ILE A 59 -5.80 27.67 -10.76
N LEU A 60 -5.35 26.59 -11.43
CA LEU A 60 -4.24 26.68 -12.37
C LEU A 60 -4.61 27.42 -13.66
N THR A 61 -5.80 27.20 -14.19
CA THR A 61 -6.31 27.92 -15.36
C THR A 61 -6.41 29.44 -15.09
N ASN A 62 -6.89 29.85 -13.92
CA ASN A 62 -6.91 31.26 -13.51
C ASN A 62 -5.51 31.89 -13.42
N ARG A 63 -4.48 31.07 -13.28
CA ARG A 63 -3.05 31.50 -13.31
C ARG A 63 -2.40 31.32 -14.69
N LYS A 64 -3.21 31.26 -15.75
CA LYS A 64 -2.78 31.13 -17.16
C LYS A 64 -1.98 29.86 -17.48
N ILE A 65 -2.07 28.83 -16.61
CA ILE A 65 -1.48 27.52 -16.89
C ILE A 65 -2.50 26.71 -17.69
N LYS A 66 -2.10 26.23 -18.85
CA LYS A 66 -2.96 25.36 -19.67
C LYS A 66 -3.13 24.01 -19.00
N VAL A 67 -4.36 23.57 -18.75
CA VAL A 67 -4.63 22.30 -18.08
C VAL A 67 -5.38 21.35 -19.00
N LYS A 68 -4.83 20.13 -19.15
CA LYS A 68 -5.48 19.02 -19.86
C LYS A 68 -5.69 17.85 -18.89
N LYS A 69 -6.75 17.08 -19.09
CA LYS A 69 -7.08 15.90 -18.27
C LYS A 69 -7.46 14.71 -19.13
N GLY A 70 -7.33 13.51 -18.56
CA GLY A 70 -7.81 12.28 -19.17
C GLY A 70 -6.76 11.45 -19.89
N LEU A 71 -5.50 11.90 -19.97
CA LEU A 71 -4.43 11.11 -20.58
C LEU A 71 -4.19 9.82 -19.78
N LEU A 72 -4.34 8.66 -20.44
CA LEU A 72 -4.20 7.33 -19.82
C LEU A 72 -5.08 7.14 -18.54
N LYS A 73 -6.30 7.66 -18.57
CA LYS A 73 -7.21 7.67 -17.41
C LYS A 73 -7.45 6.28 -16.82
N GLU A 74 -7.68 5.26 -17.65
CA GLU A 74 -7.95 3.90 -17.15
C GLU A 74 -6.70 3.27 -16.51
N SER A 75 -5.52 3.49 -17.06
CA SER A 75 -4.26 3.06 -16.43
C SER A 75 -4.04 3.74 -15.07
N ALA A 76 -4.39 5.02 -14.96
CA ALA A 76 -4.32 5.75 -13.70
C ALA A 76 -5.34 5.21 -12.69
N LYS A 77 -6.57 4.90 -13.09
CA LYS A 77 -7.57 4.27 -12.21
C LYS A 77 -7.04 2.96 -11.61
N ASN A 78 -6.45 2.10 -12.43
CA ASN A 78 -5.87 0.84 -11.96
C ASN A 78 -4.75 1.09 -10.94
N LEU A 79 -3.91 2.10 -11.18
CA LEU A 79 -2.85 2.49 -10.25
C LEU A 79 -3.39 2.97 -8.90
N TYR A 80 -4.52 3.69 -8.90
CA TYR A 80 -5.15 4.27 -7.71
C TYR A 80 -6.31 3.45 -7.14
N GLU A 81 -6.51 2.19 -7.57
CA GLU A 81 -7.65 1.37 -7.17
C GLU A 81 -7.79 1.23 -5.64
N SER A 82 -6.69 1.02 -4.94
CA SER A 82 -6.66 0.94 -3.48
C SER A 82 -7.07 2.26 -2.81
N TYR A 83 -6.56 3.38 -3.33
CA TYR A 83 -6.92 4.73 -2.87
C TYR A 83 -8.40 5.01 -3.10
N ILE A 84 -8.89 4.73 -4.32
CA ILE A 84 -10.29 4.92 -4.70
C ILE A 84 -11.21 4.12 -3.78
N LYS A 85 -10.93 2.81 -3.60
CA LYS A 85 -11.72 1.95 -2.72
C LYS A 85 -11.76 2.45 -1.28
N ASN A 86 -10.62 2.84 -0.74
CA ASN A 86 -10.54 3.36 0.63
C ASN A 86 -11.32 4.68 0.77
N LYS A 87 -11.17 5.62 -0.15
CA LYS A 87 -11.85 6.91 -0.10
C LYS A 87 -13.35 6.81 -0.30
N THR A 88 -13.82 5.97 -1.21
CA THR A 88 -15.24 5.86 -1.53
C THR A 88 -16.00 4.93 -0.59
N LYS A 89 -15.40 3.79 -0.23
CA LYS A 89 -16.07 2.73 0.56
C LYS A 89 -15.59 2.63 2.00
N LYS A 90 -14.52 3.35 2.37
CA LYS A 90 -13.87 3.24 3.70
C LYS A 90 -13.42 1.82 4.05
N LEU A 91 -13.14 1.02 3.04
CA LEU A 91 -12.69 -0.36 3.18
C LEU A 91 -11.25 -0.51 2.69
N PRO A 92 -10.48 -1.45 3.26
CA PRO A 92 -9.16 -1.77 2.74
C PRO A 92 -9.27 -2.42 1.34
N TYR A 93 -8.22 -2.24 0.55
CA TYR A 93 -8.02 -3.02 -0.67
C TYR A 93 -7.33 -4.33 -0.28
N ILE A 94 -7.94 -5.46 -0.62
CA ILE A 94 -7.45 -6.79 -0.22
C ILE A 94 -6.91 -7.52 -1.45
N THR A 95 -5.66 -7.95 -1.37
CA THR A 95 -5.01 -8.81 -2.36
C THR A 95 -4.81 -10.20 -1.74
N ALA A 96 -5.41 -11.22 -2.31
CA ALA A 96 -5.16 -12.62 -1.93
C ALA A 96 -3.98 -13.19 -2.74
N LYS A 97 -2.98 -13.78 -2.05
CA LYS A 97 -1.87 -14.50 -2.68
C LYS A 97 -1.91 -15.95 -2.24
N ILE A 98 -2.03 -16.84 -3.18
CA ILE A 98 -2.02 -18.29 -2.97
C ILE A 98 -0.90 -18.91 -3.81
N ALA A 99 -0.14 -19.84 -3.23
CA ALA A 99 0.77 -20.71 -3.97
C ALA A 99 0.06 -22.03 -4.21
N VAL A 100 -0.05 -22.44 -5.46
CA VAL A 100 -0.67 -23.70 -5.84
C VAL A 100 0.26 -24.51 -6.75
N SER A 101 0.23 -25.82 -6.63
CA SER A 101 0.90 -26.76 -7.54
C SER A 101 0.12 -26.88 -8.86
N LYS A 102 0.71 -27.57 -9.85
CA LYS A 102 0.07 -27.78 -11.16
C LYS A 102 -1.30 -28.46 -11.06
N ASN A 103 -1.52 -29.29 -10.04
CA ASN A 103 -2.80 -29.94 -9.74
C ASN A 103 -3.63 -29.19 -8.68
N ASN A 104 -3.44 -27.88 -8.54
CA ASN A 104 -4.19 -26.97 -7.66
C ASN A 104 -4.13 -27.29 -6.15
N LEU A 105 -3.11 -28.00 -5.71
CA LEU A 105 -2.89 -28.22 -4.28
C LEU A 105 -2.06 -27.09 -3.66
N ILE A 106 -2.41 -26.69 -2.45
CA ILE A 106 -1.68 -25.69 -1.65
C ILE A 106 -0.63 -26.32 -0.73
N TYR A 107 -0.60 -27.64 -0.65
CA TYR A 107 0.31 -28.42 0.16
C TYR A 107 0.72 -29.69 -0.57
N SER A 108 1.98 -30.13 -0.44
CA SER A 108 2.48 -31.39 -0.95
C SER A 108 3.25 -32.12 0.16
N LYS A 109 2.90 -33.40 0.42
CA LYS A 109 3.71 -34.28 1.27
C LYS A 109 5.12 -34.40 0.66
N GLY A 110 6.16 -34.12 1.45
CA GLY A 110 7.55 -34.28 1.04
C GLY A 110 8.19 -33.10 0.29
N SER A 111 7.46 -32.03 0.00
CA SER A 111 8.02 -30.82 -0.59
C SER A 111 7.58 -29.58 0.20
N ASN A 112 8.55 -28.82 0.71
CA ASN A 112 8.29 -27.58 1.43
C ASN A 112 8.09 -26.38 0.49
N ARG A 113 8.21 -26.54 -0.83
CA ARG A 113 8.15 -25.42 -1.78
C ARG A 113 7.37 -25.79 -3.04
N ILE A 114 6.31 -25.03 -3.29
CA ILE A 114 5.52 -25.11 -4.52
C ILE A 114 6.08 -24.14 -5.57
N THR A 115 6.67 -23.03 -5.14
CA THR A 115 7.11 -21.93 -5.99
C THR A 115 8.63 -21.79 -6.02
N ASN A 116 9.15 -21.21 -7.11
CA ASN A 116 10.56 -20.98 -7.34
C ASN A 116 11.08 -19.65 -6.72
N LYS A 117 12.39 -19.38 -6.86
CA LYS A 117 13.03 -18.15 -6.36
C LYS A 117 12.45 -16.86 -6.98
N SER A 118 12.01 -16.89 -8.24
CA SER A 118 11.39 -15.73 -8.89
C SER A 118 10.05 -15.37 -8.25
N SER A 119 9.23 -16.37 -7.94
CA SER A 119 7.97 -16.19 -7.18
C SER A 119 8.21 -15.65 -5.77
N ASP A 120 9.34 -15.98 -5.14
CA ASP A 120 9.72 -15.41 -3.84
C ASP A 120 9.95 -13.90 -3.94
N LYS A 121 10.61 -13.42 -4.99
CA LYS A 121 10.81 -11.98 -5.22
C LYS A 121 9.46 -11.26 -5.34
N ILE A 122 8.52 -11.83 -6.10
CA ILE A 122 7.16 -11.29 -6.22
C ILE A 122 6.45 -11.28 -4.86
N THR A 123 6.57 -12.35 -4.08
CA THR A 123 5.98 -12.43 -2.74
C THR A 123 6.54 -11.33 -1.81
N HIS A 124 7.85 -11.08 -1.86
CA HIS A 124 8.47 -10.01 -1.08
C HIS A 124 8.10 -8.62 -1.61
N TYR A 125 7.95 -8.46 -2.92
CA TYR A 125 7.45 -7.23 -3.51
C TYR A 125 6.01 -6.93 -3.06
N LEU A 126 5.12 -7.92 -3.03
CA LEU A 126 3.78 -7.76 -2.48
C LEU A 126 3.81 -7.33 -1.01
N ARG A 127 4.72 -7.88 -0.20
CA ARG A 127 4.91 -7.45 1.20
C ARG A 127 5.37 -6.00 1.31
N TYR A 128 6.24 -5.56 0.41
CA TYR A 128 6.67 -4.17 0.33
C TYR A 128 5.53 -3.22 -0.07
N LYS A 129 4.68 -3.63 -1.01
CA LYS A 129 3.61 -2.80 -1.58
C LYS A 129 2.37 -2.68 -0.68
N ASN A 130 2.22 -3.50 0.34
CA ASN A 130 1.05 -3.52 1.20
C ASN A 130 1.38 -3.08 2.62
N ASP A 131 0.47 -2.32 3.25
CA ASP A 131 0.63 -1.83 4.61
C ASP A 131 0.58 -2.94 5.66
N SER A 132 -0.11 -4.04 5.35
CA SER A 132 -0.26 -5.19 6.24
C SER A 132 -0.36 -6.51 5.51
N ILE A 133 0.01 -7.59 6.20
CA ILE A 133 -0.16 -8.98 5.78
C ILE A 133 -0.95 -9.74 6.82
N MET A 134 -1.97 -10.47 6.38
CA MET A 134 -2.87 -11.22 7.26
C MET A 134 -2.73 -12.72 7.02
N ILE A 135 -2.65 -13.49 8.10
CA ILE A 135 -2.70 -14.96 8.11
C ILE A 135 -3.55 -15.48 9.27
N SER A 136 -3.95 -16.74 9.21
CA SER A 136 -4.58 -17.44 10.34
C SER A 136 -3.53 -17.97 11.32
N SER A 137 -3.94 -18.21 12.57
CA SER A 137 -3.11 -18.90 13.57
C SER A 137 -2.72 -20.32 13.13
N LYS A 138 -3.57 -21.00 12.34
CA LYS A 138 -3.24 -22.31 11.76
C LYS A 138 -2.00 -22.21 10.87
N THR A 139 -1.98 -21.28 9.92
CA THR A 139 -0.82 -21.03 9.04
C THR A 139 0.41 -20.65 9.88
N LEU A 140 0.24 -19.78 10.86
CA LEU A 140 1.33 -19.38 11.74
C LEU A 140 1.93 -20.57 12.49
N ASN A 141 1.10 -21.45 13.04
CA ASN A 141 1.53 -22.58 13.85
C ASN A 141 2.20 -23.70 13.02
N ILE A 142 1.83 -23.82 11.74
CA ILE A 142 2.42 -24.82 10.82
C ILE A 142 3.73 -24.29 10.23
N ASP A 143 3.71 -23.07 9.67
CA ASP A 143 4.81 -22.56 8.85
C ASP A 143 5.81 -21.71 9.64
N ASN A 144 5.43 -21.25 10.83
CA ASN A 144 6.21 -20.31 11.65
C ASN A 144 6.87 -19.18 10.84
N PRO A 145 6.11 -18.46 10.00
CA PRO A 145 6.66 -17.55 9.01
C PRO A 145 7.13 -16.24 9.64
N LYS A 146 8.14 -15.60 9.04
CA LYS A 146 8.60 -14.27 9.48
C LYS A 146 7.70 -13.13 9.01
N LEU A 147 7.04 -13.26 7.86
CA LEU A 147 6.14 -12.29 7.23
C LEU A 147 6.76 -10.91 6.93
N ASN A 148 8.07 -10.79 6.96
CA ASN A 148 8.80 -9.56 6.66
C ASN A 148 9.15 -9.44 5.17
N CYS A 149 9.45 -8.22 4.72
CA CYS A 149 10.08 -7.97 3.43
C CYS A 149 11.58 -8.31 3.52
N ARG A 150 12.12 -9.03 2.53
CA ARG A 150 13.53 -9.39 2.40
C ARG A 150 14.10 -9.02 1.03
N LEU A 151 13.51 -8.01 0.38
CA LEU A 151 14.14 -7.39 -0.79
C LEU A 151 15.27 -6.49 -0.31
N LYS A 152 16.44 -6.64 -0.92
CA LYS A 152 17.63 -5.84 -0.61
C LYS A 152 17.32 -4.34 -0.69
N GLY A 153 17.54 -3.61 0.39
CA GLY A 153 17.28 -2.17 0.51
C GLY A 153 15.85 -1.80 0.88
N TYR A 154 14.93 -2.78 0.98
CA TYR A 154 13.50 -2.55 1.31
C TYR A 154 13.04 -3.22 2.60
N GLU A 155 13.95 -3.74 3.40
CA GLU A 155 13.64 -4.52 4.62
C GLU A 155 12.86 -3.70 5.65
N LYS A 156 13.16 -2.40 5.75
CA LYS A 156 12.48 -1.45 6.64
C LYS A 156 11.01 -1.22 6.30
N PHE A 157 10.59 -1.56 5.09
CA PHE A 157 9.21 -1.44 4.64
C PHE A 157 8.42 -2.75 4.81
N SER A 158 8.77 -3.55 5.81
CA SER A 158 8.00 -4.75 6.15
C SER A 158 6.60 -4.39 6.60
N PRO A 159 5.56 -5.11 6.12
CA PRO A 159 4.16 -4.83 6.46
C PRO A 159 3.87 -5.15 7.94
N LYS A 160 2.84 -4.52 8.48
CA LYS A 160 2.26 -4.94 9.77
C LYS A 160 1.70 -6.36 9.66
N ARG A 161 1.91 -7.16 10.68
CA ARG A 161 1.43 -8.54 10.72
C ARG A 161 0.08 -8.59 11.42
N ILE A 162 -0.90 -9.19 10.77
CA ILE A 162 -2.25 -9.39 11.30
C ILE A 162 -2.47 -10.89 11.42
N ILE A 163 -2.79 -11.34 12.62
CA ILE A 163 -3.06 -12.75 12.89
C ILE A 163 -4.54 -12.90 13.31
N LEU A 164 -5.25 -13.76 12.58
CA LEU A 164 -6.62 -14.15 12.97
C LEU A 164 -6.55 -15.43 13.80
N ASP A 165 -6.90 -15.32 15.07
CA ASP A 165 -6.81 -16.44 16.03
C ASP A 165 -7.99 -16.43 16.99
N LYS A 166 -9.16 -16.87 16.50
CA LYS A 166 -10.41 -16.84 17.25
C LYS A 166 -10.26 -17.31 18.71
N ASP A 167 -9.57 -18.42 18.92
CA ASP A 167 -9.55 -19.15 20.21
C ASP A 167 -8.20 -19.01 20.94
N LEU A 168 -7.31 -18.12 20.50
CA LEU A 168 -5.95 -17.95 21.04
C LEU A 168 -5.13 -19.27 21.04
N LYS A 169 -5.05 -19.90 19.85
CA LYS A 169 -4.29 -21.14 19.60
C LYS A 169 -2.85 -20.89 19.13
N ILE A 170 -2.43 -19.62 19.07
CA ILE A 170 -1.07 -19.23 18.69
C ILE A 170 -0.05 -19.84 19.65
N LYS A 171 1.03 -20.38 19.08
CA LYS A 171 2.17 -20.88 19.87
C LYS A 171 3.05 -19.70 20.29
N PHE A 172 3.21 -19.46 21.57
CA PHE A 172 4.05 -18.38 22.13
C PHE A 172 5.54 -18.50 21.77
N LYS A 173 5.99 -19.70 21.38
CA LYS A 173 7.34 -19.94 20.85
C LYS A 173 7.51 -19.51 19.39
N SER A 174 6.44 -19.09 18.69
CA SER A 174 6.51 -18.68 17.29
C SER A 174 7.40 -17.47 17.10
N PHE A 175 8.04 -17.37 15.91
CA PHE A 175 8.87 -16.21 15.56
C PHE A 175 8.10 -14.91 15.66
N ILE A 176 6.84 -14.89 15.20
CA ILE A 176 6.01 -13.69 15.20
C ILE A 176 5.75 -13.23 16.62
N PHE A 177 5.42 -14.13 17.54
CA PHE A 177 5.21 -13.79 18.95
C PHE A 177 6.50 -13.21 19.58
N LYS A 178 7.63 -13.91 19.45
CA LYS A 178 8.92 -13.46 20.00
C LYS A 178 9.40 -12.13 19.43
N SER A 179 9.05 -11.81 18.19
CA SER A 179 9.46 -10.57 17.50
C SER A 179 8.35 -9.51 17.48
N ALA A 180 7.25 -9.73 18.21
CA ALA A 180 6.17 -8.75 18.29
C ALA A 180 6.65 -7.50 19.03
N LYS A 181 6.28 -6.33 18.47
CA LYS A 181 6.49 -5.01 19.08
C LYS A 181 5.23 -4.21 18.87
N LYS A 182 4.99 -3.24 19.75
CA LYS A 182 3.86 -2.30 19.59
C LYS A 182 3.87 -1.69 18.19
N GLY A 183 2.76 -1.81 17.48
CA GLY A 183 2.57 -1.26 16.13
C GLY A 183 2.99 -2.15 14.97
N ASN A 184 3.73 -3.26 15.18
CA ASN A 184 4.14 -4.15 14.07
C ASN A 184 3.34 -5.46 13.98
N THR A 185 2.60 -5.82 15.03
CA THR A 185 1.81 -7.06 15.06
C THR A 185 0.47 -6.80 15.76
N VAL A 186 -0.60 -7.28 15.16
CA VAL A 186 -1.97 -7.20 15.70
C VAL A 186 -2.55 -8.61 15.70
N LEU A 187 -3.14 -9.00 16.81
CA LEU A 187 -3.84 -10.26 16.99
C LEU A 187 -5.33 -9.99 17.17
N PHE A 188 -6.16 -10.58 16.31
CA PHE A 188 -7.61 -10.56 16.45
C PHE A 188 -8.08 -11.89 17.06
N HIS A 189 -8.78 -11.81 18.18
CA HIS A 189 -9.33 -12.99 18.85
C HIS A 189 -10.73 -12.70 19.40
N ASN A 190 -11.45 -13.76 19.75
CA ASN A 190 -12.73 -13.72 20.45
C ASN A 190 -12.70 -14.57 21.75
N SER A 191 -11.50 -14.89 22.24
CA SER A 191 -11.32 -15.68 23.45
C SER A 191 -11.59 -14.83 24.69
N GLN A 192 -12.21 -15.46 25.72
CA GLN A 192 -12.40 -14.92 27.05
C GLN A 192 -11.35 -15.44 28.07
N ASP A 193 -10.35 -16.17 27.60
CA ASP A 193 -9.26 -16.70 28.42
C ASP A 193 -8.35 -15.56 28.91
N ILE A 194 -8.62 -15.06 30.10
CA ILE A 194 -7.93 -13.94 30.73
C ILE A 194 -6.43 -14.23 30.89
N THR A 195 -6.07 -15.50 31.18
CA THR A 195 -4.67 -15.90 31.37
C THR A 195 -3.87 -15.72 30.07
N LYS A 196 -4.40 -16.23 28.96
CA LYS A 196 -3.77 -16.06 27.64
C LYS A 196 -3.75 -14.60 27.21
N ILE A 197 -4.81 -13.83 27.46
CA ILE A 197 -4.88 -12.41 27.11
C ILE A 197 -3.82 -11.60 27.85
N LYS A 198 -3.56 -11.88 29.13
CA LYS A 198 -2.51 -11.20 29.92
C LYS A 198 -1.10 -11.43 29.33
N VAL A 199 -0.81 -12.61 28.80
CA VAL A 199 0.49 -12.93 28.18
C VAL A 199 0.69 -12.16 26.84
N LEU A 200 -0.38 -11.67 26.21
CA LEU A 200 -0.37 -10.97 24.92
C LEU A 200 -0.27 -9.44 25.05
N ARG A 201 -0.35 -8.88 26.23
CA ARG A 201 -0.22 -7.45 26.53
C ARG A 201 1.20 -7.06 26.89
#